data_bd3f793375427c29bb68ef9ae64dc9bf
#
_entry.id   bd3f793375427c29bb68ef9ae64dc9bf
#
_cell.length_a   1.000
_cell.length_b   1.000
_cell.length_c   1.000
_cell.angle_alpha   90.00
_cell.angle_beta   90.00
_cell.angle_gamma   90.00
#
_symmetry.space_group_name_H-M   'P 1'
#
loop_
_entity.id
_entity.type
_entity.pdbx_description
1 polymer ?
#
loop_
_entity_poly.entity_id
_entity_poly.type
_entity_poly.pdbx_seq_one_letter_code
_entity_poly.pdbx_strand_id
1 'polypeptide(L)'
;MGKVLIIDDEKQLLRLLSRMIGLEGYTVYEAESCKAGLKLLALRRPEVVLCDVRLPDGSGVEFVKDIKKLYPCTEVVLLTAYGNISDGVLAIKNGAFDYITKGDDNPKIIPLIAKAMDSAVRLYNEKNCQLTDEGKHYTFEGIVGNSPAIQDAISLAKKVSQTDVPVL
;
A
#
# COMPACT_ATOMS: atom_id res chain seq x y z
N MET A 1 7.99 -4.02 -8.62
CA MET A 1 8.92 -3.22 -7.80
C MET A 1 8.10 -2.49 -6.76
N GLY A 2 8.33 -2.76 -5.48
CA GLY A 2 7.51 -2.20 -4.39
C GLY A 2 7.83 -0.74 -4.11
N LYS A 3 6.86 0.00 -3.60
CA LYS A 3 6.99 1.42 -3.26
C LYS A 3 6.97 1.59 -1.76
N VAL A 4 7.92 2.34 -1.24
CA VAL A 4 8.05 2.66 0.18
C VAL A 4 7.98 4.18 0.36
N LEU A 5 7.17 4.64 1.31
CA LEU A 5 7.13 6.04 1.73
C LEU A 5 7.80 6.16 3.09
N ILE A 6 8.73 7.09 3.24
CA ILE A 6 9.37 7.41 4.51
C ILE A 6 8.87 8.78 4.97
N ILE A 7 8.44 8.85 6.23
CA ILE A 7 7.93 10.09 6.84
C ILE A 7 8.73 10.36 8.12
N ASP A 8 9.59 11.35 8.06
CA ASP A 8 10.47 11.75 9.17
C ASP A 8 10.91 13.19 8.97
N ASP A 9 10.96 14.01 10.02
CA ASP A 9 11.40 15.40 9.93
C ASP A 9 12.93 15.54 9.93
N GLU A 10 13.65 14.47 10.27
CA GLU A 10 15.11 14.42 10.25
C GLU A 10 15.66 14.12 8.87
N LYS A 11 16.03 15.16 8.12
CA LYS A 11 16.51 15.06 6.72
C LYS A 11 17.70 14.13 6.51
N GLN A 12 18.58 14.02 7.49
CA GLN A 12 19.76 13.14 7.40
C GLN A 12 19.33 11.67 7.43
N LEU A 13 18.41 11.32 8.33
CA LEU A 13 17.86 9.99 8.44
C LEU A 13 17.01 9.61 7.21
N LEU A 14 16.19 10.55 6.71
CA LEU A 14 15.45 10.36 5.46
C LEU A 14 16.37 9.93 4.32
N ARG A 15 17.44 10.70 4.08
CA ARG A 15 18.40 10.39 3.01
C ARG A 15 19.12 9.06 3.20
N LEU A 16 19.48 8.75 4.45
CA LEU A 16 20.14 7.47 4.77
C LEU A 16 19.23 6.28 4.47
N LEU A 17 17.99 6.32 5.01
CA LEU A 17 17.00 5.27 4.81
C LEU A 17 16.59 5.15 3.34
N SER A 18 16.37 6.27 2.65
CA SER A 18 16.06 6.28 1.21
C SER A 18 17.13 5.60 0.39
N ARG A 19 18.41 5.88 0.69
CA ARG A 19 19.53 5.26 -0.01
C ARG A 19 19.60 3.76 0.28
N MET A 20 19.48 3.37 1.55
CA MET A 20 19.53 1.96 1.95
C MET A 20 18.40 1.15 1.28
N ILE A 21 17.18 1.65 1.36
CA ILE A 21 15.99 0.97 0.81
C ILE A 21 16.01 0.98 -0.72
N GLY A 22 16.48 2.07 -1.33
CA GLY A 22 16.64 2.18 -2.78
C GLY A 22 17.66 1.19 -3.35
N LEU A 23 18.74 0.89 -2.62
CA LEU A 23 19.75 -0.12 -3.02
C LEU A 23 19.17 -1.54 -3.08
N GLU A 24 18.13 -1.83 -2.28
CA GLU A 24 17.38 -3.09 -2.32
C GLU A 24 16.35 -3.16 -3.47
N GLY A 25 16.31 -2.13 -4.32
CA GLY A 25 15.45 -2.10 -5.50
C GLY A 25 14.04 -1.57 -5.28
N TYR A 26 13.73 -1.00 -4.12
CA TYR A 26 12.44 -0.36 -3.87
C TYR A 26 12.41 1.07 -4.44
N THR A 27 11.21 1.51 -4.87
CA THR A 27 10.98 2.92 -5.19
C THR A 27 10.65 3.68 -3.91
N VAL A 28 11.46 4.65 -3.53
CA VAL A 28 11.32 5.37 -2.26
C VAL A 28 10.78 6.78 -2.48
N TYR A 29 9.85 7.18 -1.64
CA TYR A 29 9.31 8.54 -1.53
C TYR A 29 9.58 9.08 -0.13
N GLU A 30 9.80 10.38 -0.01
CA GLU A 30 10.17 11.05 1.24
C GLU A 30 9.15 12.13 1.59
N ALA A 31 8.81 12.23 2.87
CA ALA A 31 7.97 13.28 3.43
C ALA A 31 8.51 13.74 4.79
N GLU A 32 8.39 15.03 5.10
CA GLU A 32 8.88 15.62 6.35
C GLU A 32 7.74 15.86 7.38
N SER A 33 6.51 15.45 7.06
CA SER A 33 5.34 15.67 7.92
C SER A 33 4.19 14.72 7.59
N CYS A 34 3.23 14.55 8.49
CA CYS A 34 2.00 13.77 8.25
C CYS A 34 1.24 14.30 7.02
N LYS A 35 1.12 15.64 6.91
CA LYS A 35 0.41 16.28 5.80
C LYS A 35 1.07 16.03 4.44
N ALA A 36 2.40 16.09 4.38
CA ALA A 36 3.15 15.76 3.16
C ALA A 36 3.04 14.27 2.85
N GLY A 37 3.14 13.41 3.87
CA GLY A 37 2.96 11.96 3.75
C GLY A 37 1.59 11.58 3.19
N LEU A 38 0.51 12.21 3.69
CA LEU A 38 -0.85 11.95 3.20
C LEU A 38 -1.02 12.30 1.71
N LYS A 39 -0.40 13.39 1.25
CA LYS A 39 -0.41 13.76 -0.18
C LYS A 39 0.29 12.71 -1.03
N LEU A 40 1.45 12.22 -0.58
CA LEU A 40 2.19 11.18 -1.30
C LEU A 40 1.48 9.84 -1.26
N LEU A 41 0.82 9.47 -0.16
CA LEU A 41 -0.05 8.31 -0.07
C LEU A 41 -1.14 8.33 -1.14
N ALA A 42 -1.83 9.47 -1.30
CA ALA A 42 -2.87 9.63 -2.31
C ALA A 42 -2.32 9.52 -3.75
N LEU A 43 -1.15 10.13 -4.00
CA LEU A 43 -0.57 10.24 -5.33
C LEU A 43 0.17 8.98 -5.78
N ARG A 44 0.90 8.34 -4.88
CA ARG A 44 1.86 7.27 -5.19
C ARG A 44 1.38 5.88 -4.81
N ARG A 45 0.43 5.79 -3.84
CA ARG A 45 -0.12 4.52 -3.33
C ARG A 45 1.00 3.54 -2.94
N PRO A 46 1.88 3.91 -1.98
CA PRO A 46 2.93 3.01 -1.53
C PRO A 46 2.34 1.81 -0.77
N GLU A 47 2.98 0.67 -0.91
CA GLU A 47 2.61 -0.56 -0.20
C GLU A 47 3.04 -0.52 1.26
N VAL A 48 4.19 0.14 1.54
CA VAL A 48 4.75 0.24 2.90
C VAL A 48 5.05 1.69 3.24
N VAL A 49 4.75 2.07 4.47
CA VAL A 49 5.10 3.38 5.06
C VAL A 49 6.01 3.15 6.26
N LEU A 50 7.16 3.80 6.27
CA LEU A 50 7.99 3.99 7.45
C LEU A 50 7.67 5.39 8.01
N CYS A 51 7.21 5.48 9.25
CA CYS A 51 6.77 6.75 9.83
C CYS A 51 7.41 6.98 11.19
N ASP A 52 7.98 8.16 11.39
CA ASP A 52 8.42 8.55 12.73
C ASP A 52 7.22 8.72 13.67
N VAL A 53 7.41 8.35 14.93
CA VAL A 53 6.44 8.54 16.00
C VAL A 53 6.20 10.03 16.29
N ARG A 54 7.24 10.87 16.19
CA ARG A 54 7.17 12.30 16.48
C ARG A 54 7.37 13.11 15.21
N LEU A 55 6.31 13.72 14.74
CA LEU A 55 6.33 14.60 13.58
C LEU A 55 5.93 16.02 13.98
N PRO A 56 6.38 17.06 13.25
CA PRO A 56 6.12 18.45 13.61
C PRO A 56 4.62 18.82 13.59
N ASP A 57 3.82 18.10 12.84
CA ASP A 57 2.38 18.35 12.66
C ASP A 57 1.48 17.27 13.28
N GLY A 58 2.04 16.30 14.04
CA GLY A 58 1.25 15.29 14.71
C GLY A 58 2.01 14.07 15.22
N SER A 59 1.26 13.11 15.76
CA SER A 59 1.78 11.84 16.23
C SER A 59 1.70 10.78 15.14
N GLY A 60 2.83 10.14 14.83
CA GLY A 60 2.86 9.00 13.91
C GLY A 60 1.98 7.84 14.38
N VAL A 61 1.86 7.63 15.70
CA VAL A 61 1.00 6.59 16.29
C VAL A 61 -0.48 6.82 15.96
N GLU A 62 -0.95 8.08 15.99
CA GLU A 62 -2.30 8.43 15.61
C GLU A 62 -2.49 8.39 14.09
N PHE A 63 -1.47 8.82 13.37
CA PHE A 63 -1.46 8.84 11.91
C PHE A 63 -1.61 7.45 11.28
N VAL A 64 -1.12 6.40 11.94
CA VAL A 64 -1.39 5.00 11.53
C VAL A 64 -2.89 4.74 11.35
N LYS A 65 -3.72 5.22 12.28
CA LYS A 65 -5.16 5.06 12.24
C LYS A 65 -5.78 5.68 10.99
N ASP A 66 -5.33 6.89 10.64
CA ASP A 66 -5.79 7.61 9.44
C ASP A 66 -5.33 6.90 8.16
N ILE A 67 -4.09 6.43 8.12
CA ILE A 67 -3.58 5.66 6.99
C ILE A 67 -4.39 4.38 6.81
N LYS A 68 -4.57 3.58 7.87
CA LYS A 68 -5.31 2.31 7.78
C LYS A 68 -6.79 2.48 7.42
N LYS A 69 -7.39 3.60 7.81
CA LYS A 69 -8.77 3.94 7.42
C LYS A 69 -8.89 4.23 5.92
N LEU A 70 -7.94 4.99 5.35
CA LEU A 70 -7.97 5.43 3.96
C LEU A 70 -7.29 4.42 3.01
N TYR A 71 -6.24 3.75 3.47
CA TYR A 71 -5.40 2.83 2.71
C TYR A 71 -5.18 1.53 3.49
N PRO A 72 -6.21 0.71 3.68
CA PRO A 72 -6.14 -0.45 4.58
C PRO A 72 -5.17 -1.55 4.13
N CYS A 73 -4.77 -1.59 2.86
CA CYS A 73 -3.77 -2.52 2.35
C CYS A 73 -2.32 -2.00 2.49
N THR A 74 -2.13 -0.70 2.78
CA THR A 74 -0.80 -0.14 3.06
C THR A 74 -0.36 -0.56 4.45
N GLU A 75 0.81 -1.16 4.57
CA GLU A 75 1.40 -1.52 5.85
C GLU A 75 2.23 -0.37 6.42
N VAL A 76 2.13 -0.15 7.72
CA VAL A 76 2.82 0.96 8.41
C VAL A 76 3.75 0.42 9.47
N VAL A 77 5.02 0.78 9.39
CA VAL A 77 6.05 0.51 10.40
C VAL A 77 6.43 1.84 11.06
N LEU A 78 6.35 1.89 12.37
CA LEU A 78 6.74 3.07 13.13
C LEU A 78 8.21 3.02 13.55
N LEU A 79 8.87 4.15 13.38
CA LEU A 79 10.24 4.40 13.83
C LEU A 79 10.22 5.32 15.04
N THR A 80 10.99 5.03 16.07
CA THR A 80 11.10 5.88 17.26
C THR A 80 12.54 6.05 17.72
N ALA A 81 12.90 7.23 18.14
CA ALA A 81 14.18 7.47 18.82
C ALA A 81 14.17 6.91 20.26
N TYR A 82 13.00 6.74 20.86
CA TYR A 82 12.84 6.27 22.23
C TYR A 82 11.82 5.15 22.27
N GLY A 83 12.27 3.93 22.58
CA GLY A 83 11.40 2.76 22.72
C GLY A 83 10.48 2.87 23.93
N ASN A 84 9.31 3.47 23.77
CA ASN A 84 8.26 3.48 24.79
C ASN A 84 7.29 2.33 24.53
N ILE A 85 7.16 1.43 25.51
CA ILE A 85 6.30 0.24 25.41
C ILE A 85 4.84 0.66 25.19
N SER A 86 4.38 1.72 25.85
CA SER A 86 3.00 2.21 25.72
C SER A 86 2.67 2.68 24.29
N ASP A 87 3.60 3.39 23.66
CA ASP A 87 3.44 3.88 22.29
C ASP A 87 3.46 2.71 21.28
N GLY A 88 4.32 1.71 21.52
CA GLY A 88 4.36 0.49 20.72
C GLY A 88 3.06 -0.30 20.76
N VAL A 89 2.51 -0.51 21.97
CA VAL A 89 1.21 -1.20 22.14
C VAL A 89 0.08 -0.43 21.46
N LEU A 90 0.05 0.89 21.61
CA LEU A 90 -0.96 1.72 20.98
C LEU A 90 -0.83 1.72 19.44
N ALA A 91 0.40 1.76 18.93
CA ALA A 91 0.69 1.67 17.51
C ALA A 91 0.11 0.39 16.88
N ILE A 92 0.38 -0.76 17.50
CA ILE A 92 -0.16 -2.05 17.03
C ILE A 92 -1.69 -2.09 17.12
N LYS A 93 -2.28 -1.56 18.20
CA LYS A 93 -3.75 -1.43 18.33
C LYS A 93 -4.35 -0.56 17.23
N ASN A 94 -3.65 0.47 16.79
CA ASN A 94 -4.07 1.35 15.69
C ASN A 94 -3.89 0.71 14.30
N GLY A 95 -3.28 -0.49 14.22
CA GLY A 95 -3.08 -1.25 13.00
C GLY A 95 -1.69 -1.10 12.37
N ALA A 96 -0.68 -0.61 13.11
CA ALA A 96 0.70 -0.65 12.65
C ALA A 96 1.14 -2.10 12.45
N PHE A 97 1.93 -2.33 11.41
CA PHE A 97 2.53 -3.63 11.13
C PHE A 97 3.60 -3.97 12.17
N ASP A 98 4.43 -2.98 12.50
CA ASP A 98 5.47 -3.13 13.51
C ASP A 98 5.92 -1.76 14.07
N TYR A 99 6.73 -1.82 15.14
CA TYR A 99 7.26 -0.67 15.86
C TYR A 99 8.72 -0.95 16.25
N ILE A 100 9.65 -0.14 15.74
CA ILE A 100 11.09 -0.35 15.93
C ILE A 100 11.80 0.92 16.38
N THR A 101 12.95 0.76 17.05
CA THR A 101 13.81 1.86 17.50
C THR A 101 14.79 2.27 16.41
N LYS A 102 15.00 3.60 16.26
CA LYS A 102 16.01 4.18 15.37
C LYS A 102 17.42 3.86 15.91
N GLY A 103 18.36 3.59 15.03
CA GLY A 103 19.76 3.37 15.37
C GLY A 103 20.12 1.90 15.49
N ASP A 104 19.89 1.29 16.65
CA ASP A 104 20.32 -0.09 16.92
C ASP A 104 19.60 -1.13 16.04
N ASP A 105 18.41 -0.83 15.58
CA ASP A 105 17.60 -1.70 14.76
C ASP A 105 17.71 -1.46 13.24
N ASN A 106 18.59 -0.57 12.79
CA ASN A 106 18.77 -0.27 11.35
C ASN A 106 18.97 -1.53 10.48
N PRO A 107 19.74 -2.56 10.90
CA PRO A 107 19.88 -3.79 10.14
C PRO A 107 18.57 -4.58 9.99
N LYS A 108 17.59 -4.35 10.87
CA LYS A 108 16.29 -5.03 10.86
C LYS A 108 15.28 -4.36 9.93
N ILE A 109 15.53 -3.11 9.50
CA ILE A 109 14.60 -2.33 8.68
C ILE A 109 14.34 -3.02 7.34
N ILE A 110 15.38 -3.45 6.63
CA ILE A 110 15.21 -4.08 5.31
C ILE A 110 14.42 -5.39 5.38
N PRO A 111 14.76 -6.36 6.26
CA PRO A 111 13.95 -7.56 6.42
C PRO A 111 12.50 -7.27 6.84
N LEU A 112 12.29 -6.22 7.62
CA LEU A 112 10.96 -5.83 8.07
C LEU A 112 10.13 -5.22 6.93
N ILE A 113 10.74 -4.37 6.10
CA ILE A 113 10.10 -3.85 4.88
C ILE A 113 9.68 -4.99 3.95
N ALA A 114 10.53 -5.99 3.76
CA ALA A 114 10.20 -7.14 2.92
C ALA A 114 8.96 -7.89 3.47
N LYS A 115 8.89 -8.15 4.77
CA LYS A 115 7.71 -8.77 5.41
C LYS A 115 6.45 -7.90 5.31
N ALA A 116 6.58 -6.60 5.53
CA ALA A 116 5.48 -5.65 5.39
C ALA A 116 4.98 -5.58 3.93
N MET A 117 5.89 -5.63 2.96
CA MET A 117 5.58 -5.67 1.53
C MET A 117 4.76 -6.92 1.18
N ASP A 118 5.20 -8.10 1.62
CA ASP A 118 4.48 -9.35 1.40
C ASP A 118 3.08 -9.32 2.03
N SER A 119 2.96 -8.71 3.22
CA SER A 119 1.67 -8.53 3.89
C SER A 119 0.76 -7.59 3.12
N ALA A 120 1.27 -6.44 2.65
CA ALA A 120 0.51 -5.47 1.86
C ALA A 120 -0.02 -6.10 0.56
N VAL A 121 0.80 -6.88 -0.14
CA VAL A 121 0.41 -7.59 -1.37
C VAL A 121 -0.68 -8.63 -1.07
N ARG A 122 -0.57 -9.39 0.02
CA ARG A 122 -1.63 -10.34 0.43
C ARG A 122 -2.94 -9.63 0.70
N LEU A 123 -2.93 -8.56 1.50
CA LEU A 123 -4.12 -7.77 1.82
C LEU A 123 -4.79 -7.19 0.56
N TYR A 124 -3.99 -6.77 -0.41
CA TYR A 124 -4.49 -6.27 -1.68
C TYR A 124 -5.17 -7.38 -2.49
N ASN A 125 -4.55 -8.56 -2.56
CA ASN A 125 -5.10 -9.71 -3.29
C ASN A 125 -6.37 -10.25 -2.63
N GLU A 126 -6.41 -10.37 -1.30
CA GLU A 126 -7.59 -10.80 -0.54
C GLU A 126 -8.79 -9.87 -0.77
N LYS A 127 -8.57 -8.54 -0.78
CA LYS A 127 -9.64 -7.59 -1.08
C LYS A 127 -10.13 -7.68 -2.53
N ASN A 128 -9.23 -7.87 -3.47
CA ASN A 128 -9.62 -8.06 -4.87
C ASN A 128 -10.35 -9.40 -5.08
N CYS A 129 -9.96 -10.48 -4.39
CA CYS A 129 -10.70 -11.73 -4.40
C CYS A 129 -12.10 -11.59 -3.81
N GLN A 130 -12.26 -10.87 -2.69
CA GLN A 130 -13.59 -10.64 -2.11
C GLN A 130 -14.51 -9.82 -3.02
N LEU A 131 -13.97 -8.91 -3.82
CA LEU A 131 -14.74 -8.18 -4.83
C LEU A 131 -15.16 -9.06 -6.02
N THR A 132 -14.48 -10.19 -6.25
CA THR A 132 -14.85 -11.17 -7.26
C THR A 132 -15.80 -12.25 -6.74
N ASP A 133 -15.81 -12.52 -5.41
CA ASP A 133 -16.68 -13.54 -4.77
C ASP A 133 -18.06 -13.02 -4.37
N GLU A 134 -18.27 -11.71 -4.26
CA GLU A 134 -19.61 -11.15 -4.15
C GLU A 134 -20.30 -11.15 -5.52
N GLY A 135 -20.59 -12.36 -6.02
CA GLY A 135 -21.71 -12.70 -6.90
C GLY A 135 -22.11 -11.69 -7.99
N LYS A 136 -21.19 -11.03 -8.66
CA LYS A 136 -21.45 -10.48 -9.98
C LYS A 136 -20.96 -11.49 -11.02
N HIS A 137 -21.79 -12.49 -11.31
CA HIS A 137 -21.84 -13.03 -12.64
C HIS A 137 -21.87 -11.84 -13.61
N TYR A 138 -20.73 -11.49 -14.16
CA TYR A 138 -20.69 -10.69 -15.37
C TYR A 138 -21.22 -11.59 -16.49
N THR A 139 -22.53 -11.76 -16.56
CA THR A 139 -23.18 -12.14 -17.81
C THR A 139 -22.86 -11.00 -18.78
N PHE A 140 -22.60 -11.37 -20.02
CA PHE A 140 -22.39 -10.41 -21.13
C PHE A 140 -23.49 -9.33 -21.21
N GLU A 141 -24.60 -9.54 -20.54
CA GLU A 141 -25.75 -8.63 -20.41
C GLU A 141 -25.54 -7.52 -19.35
N GLY A 142 -24.58 -7.67 -18.42
CA GLY A 142 -24.26 -6.64 -17.38
C GLY A 142 -23.31 -5.55 -17.86
N ILE A 143 -22.70 -5.68 -19.05
CA ILE A 143 -21.85 -4.66 -19.67
C ILE A 143 -22.70 -3.82 -20.63
N VAL A 144 -23.82 -3.32 -20.16
CA VAL A 144 -24.67 -2.45 -20.98
C VAL A 144 -24.34 -1.00 -20.71
N GLY A 145 -23.34 -0.49 -21.45
CA GLY A 145 -23.40 0.87 -21.92
C GLY A 145 -24.30 0.89 -23.14
N ASN A 146 -25.35 1.70 -23.14
CA ASN A 146 -26.35 1.84 -24.20
C ASN A 146 -25.81 2.49 -25.49
N SER A 147 -24.61 2.15 -25.94
CA SER A 147 -24.09 2.66 -27.21
C SER A 147 -24.24 1.60 -28.31
N PRO A 148 -24.72 1.98 -29.53
CA PRO A 148 -24.91 1.04 -30.64
C PRO A 148 -23.63 0.27 -31.02
N ALA A 149 -22.46 0.87 -30.86
CA ALA A 149 -21.17 0.25 -31.15
C ALA A 149 -20.83 -0.92 -30.22
N ILE A 150 -21.29 -0.90 -28.96
CA ILE A 150 -21.08 -2.00 -27.98
C ILE A 150 -22.02 -3.16 -28.28
N GLN A 151 -23.24 -2.89 -28.75
CA GLN A 151 -24.19 -3.93 -29.14
C GLN A 151 -23.74 -4.68 -30.40
N ASP A 152 -23.12 -3.98 -31.36
CA ASP A 152 -22.55 -4.61 -32.55
C ASP A 152 -21.34 -5.50 -32.22
N ALA A 153 -20.48 -5.08 -31.30
CA ALA A 153 -19.33 -5.85 -30.84
C ALA A 153 -19.78 -7.13 -30.09
N ILE A 154 -20.82 -7.05 -29.26
CA ILE A 154 -21.41 -8.21 -28.54
C ILE A 154 -22.06 -9.20 -29.53
N SER A 155 -22.74 -8.70 -30.54
CA SER A 155 -23.36 -9.54 -31.61
C SER A 155 -22.30 -10.29 -32.42
N LEU A 156 -21.16 -9.62 -32.69
CA LEU A 156 -20.02 -10.21 -33.39
C LEU A 156 -19.35 -11.31 -32.56
N ALA A 157 -19.12 -11.05 -31.27
CA ALA A 157 -18.53 -12.01 -30.35
C ALA A 157 -19.40 -13.24 -30.13
N LYS A 158 -20.74 -13.07 -30.06
CA LYS A 158 -21.68 -14.20 -30.00
C LYS A 158 -21.69 -15.07 -31.29
N LYS A 159 -21.51 -14.46 -32.43
CA LYS A 159 -21.41 -15.21 -33.70
C LYS A 159 -20.13 -16.02 -33.81
N VAL A 160 -19.01 -15.49 -33.32
CA VAL A 160 -17.70 -16.18 -33.36
C VAL A 160 -17.64 -17.34 -32.35
N SER A 161 -18.32 -17.23 -31.21
CA SER A 161 -18.32 -18.29 -30.18
C SER A 161 -19.21 -19.50 -30.54
N GLN A 162 -20.04 -19.39 -31.57
CA GLN A 162 -20.91 -20.47 -32.06
C GLN A 162 -20.37 -21.21 -33.31
N THR A 163 -19.24 -20.75 -33.83
CA THR A 163 -18.55 -21.45 -34.93
C THR A 163 -17.32 -22.16 -34.39
N ASP A 164 -17.40 -23.49 -34.29
CA ASP A 164 -16.25 -24.39 -34.12
C ASP A 164 -15.38 -24.30 -35.38
N VAL A 165 -14.49 -23.32 -35.44
CA VAL A 165 -13.45 -23.26 -36.45
C VAL A 165 -12.14 -23.60 -35.76
N PRO A 166 -11.49 -24.74 -36.10
CA PRO A 166 -10.15 -25.01 -35.58
C PRO A 166 -9.19 -23.97 -36.12
N VAL A 167 -8.53 -23.26 -35.22
CA VAL A 167 -7.44 -22.35 -35.54
C VAL A 167 -6.21 -23.20 -35.78
N LEU A 168 -5.74 -23.21 -37.04
CA LEU A 168 -4.44 -23.72 -37.44
C LEU A 168 -3.34 -22.75 -37.02
#